data_a65009cb9dd77af55a03ebcbbd02f5d4
#
_entry.id   a65009cb9dd77af55a03ebcbbd02f5d4
#
_cell.length_a   1.000
_cell.length_b   1.000
_cell.length_c   1.000
_cell.angle_alpha   90.00
_cell.angle_beta   90.00
_cell.angle_gamma   90.00
#
_symmetry.space_group_name_H-M   'P 1'
#
loop_
_entity.id
_entity.type
_entity.pdbx_description
1 polymer ?
#
loop_
_entity_poly.entity_id
_entity_poly.type
_entity_poly.pdbx_seq_one_letter_code
_entity_poly.pdbx_strand_id
1 'polypeptide(L)'
;MRVLFIGDVVGSLGRNMLTEYVPKLKKAYRPQVTIANGENAAAGRGITGKIYKKFLQDGVDVITLGNHTWDNRDIFEFIGEAKKMIRPANFPEGTPGTGMVFVKVNAIELAVINMQARSFMVDIDDPFRKMDELVAIARKRTPFIFVDFHGETTSEKQAMGWYLDGRVSAVVGTHTHVQTNDARILPQGTAYLSDVGMTGPYD
;
A
#
# COMPACT_ATOMS: atom_id res chain seq x y z
N MET A 1 10.46 13.28 6.57
CA MET A 1 9.42 13.15 5.53
C MET A 1 8.08 12.84 6.19
N ARG A 2 6.99 13.38 5.66
CA ARG A 2 5.62 13.09 6.14
C ARG A 2 4.86 12.36 5.03
N VAL A 3 4.34 11.18 5.36
CA VAL A 3 3.53 10.34 4.46
C VAL A 3 2.10 10.32 4.98
N LEU A 4 1.14 10.52 4.10
CA LEU A 4 -0.28 10.27 4.35
C LEU A 4 -0.63 8.94 3.70
N PHE A 5 -1.10 7.97 4.49
CA PHE A 5 -1.59 6.69 3.99
C PHE A 5 -3.11 6.59 4.19
N ILE A 6 -3.82 6.17 3.16
CA ILE A 6 -5.27 6.00 3.14
C ILE A 6 -5.55 4.51 2.98
N GLY A 7 -6.19 3.91 3.98
CA GLY A 7 -6.57 2.50 3.99
C GLY A 7 -7.58 2.15 2.90
N ASP A 8 -7.86 0.88 2.76
CA ASP A 8 -8.66 0.27 1.70
C ASP A 8 -9.85 1.11 1.26
N VAL A 9 -9.76 1.70 0.06
CA VAL A 9 -10.81 2.56 -0.49
C VAL A 9 -11.89 1.69 -1.09
N VAL A 10 -13.07 1.65 -0.45
CA VAL A 10 -14.15 0.73 -0.79
C VAL A 10 -15.25 1.41 -1.60
N GLY A 11 -15.44 0.95 -2.83
CA GLY A 11 -16.57 1.32 -3.68
C GLY A 11 -16.70 2.82 -3.97
N SER A 12 -17.89 3.25 -4.33
CA SER A 12 -18.18 4.66 -4.69
C SER A 12 -18.10 5.61 -3.50
N LEU A 13 -18.57 5.17 -2.33
CA LEU A 13 -18.54 5.99 -1.12
C LEU A 13 -17.10 6.26 -0.67
N GLY A 14 -16.25 5.22 -0.64
CA GLY A 14 -14.83 5.39 -0.33
C GLY A 14 -14.12 6.33 -1.30
N ARG A 15 -14.39 6.20 -2.61
CA ARG A 15 -13.84 7.12 -3.62
C ARG A 15 -14.29 8.56 -3.43
N ASN A 16 -15.56 8.78 -3.09
CA ASN A 16 -16.10 10.13 -2.81
C ASN A 16 -15.40 10.74 -1.58
N MET A 17 -15.23 9.95 -0.51
CA MET A 17 -14.49 10.40 0.68
C MET A 17 -13.03 10.74 0.34
N LEU A 18 -12.35 9.92 -0.46
CA LEU A 18 -10.99 10.21 -0.91
C LEU A 18 -10.95 11.55 -1.67
N THR A 19 -11.82 11.74 -2.66
CA THR A 19 -11.90 12.97 -3.45
C THR A 19 -12.13 14.20 -2.57
N GLU A 20 -13.02 14.10 -1.58
CA GLU A 20 -13.36 15.22 -0.70
C GLU A 20 -12.26 15.52 0.33
N TYR A 21 -11.69 14.47 0.94
CA TYR A 21 -10.84 14.65 2.12
C TYR A 21 -9.36 14.73 1.80
N VAL A 22 -8.84 14.14 0.72
CA VAL A 22 -7.40 14.23 0.40
C VAL A 22 -6.92 15.68 0.31
N PRO A 23 -7.61 16.61 -0.40
CA PRO A 23 -7.18 18.00 -0.42
C PRO A 23 -7.19 18.67 0.95
N LYS A 24 -8.18 18.36 1.79
CA LYS A 24 -8.30 18.88 3.17
C LYS A 24 -7.16 18.38 4.05
N LEU A 25 -6.86 17.07 3.98
CA LEU A 25 -5.78 16.43 4.73
C LEU A 25 -4.40 16.94 4.26
N LYS A 26 -4.20 17.10 2.96
CA LYS A 26 -2.96 17.68 2.42
C LYS A 26 -2.77 19.12 2.90
N LYS A 27 -3.81 19.92 2.98
CA LYS A 27 -3.75 21.28 3.55
C LYS A 27 -3.41 21.27 5.04
N ALA A 28 -4.06 20.39 5.82
CA ALA A 28 -3.89 20.31 7.26
C ALA A 28 -2.53 19.74 7.68
N TYR A 29 -2.13 18.63 7.08
CA TYR A 29 -0.95 17.85 7.51
C TYR A 29 0.29 18.06 6.64
N ARG A 30 0.16 18.65 5.44
CA ARG A 30 1.24 18.92 4.48
C ARG A 30 2.12 17.70 4.23
N PRO A 31 1.57 16.53 3.86
CA PRO A 31 2.37 15.37 3.51
C PRO A 31 3.15 15.64 2.22
N GLN A 32 4.35 15.07 2.13
CA GLN A 32 5.14 15.08 0.90
C GLN A 32 4.74 13.95 -0.04
N VAL A 33 4.19 12.85 0.48
CA VAL A 33 3.69 11.72 -0.30
C VAL A 33 2.34 11.29 0.26
N THR A 34 1.40 11.02 -0.64
CA THR A 34 0.08 10.46 -0.32
C THR A 34 -0.05 9.10 -1.00
N ILE A 35 -0.28 8.06 -0.20
CA ILE A 35 -0.45 6.68 -0.67
C ILE A 35 -1.89 6.24 -0.35
N ALA A 36 -2.53 5.50 -1.23
CA ALA A 36 -3.86 4.93 -0.98
C ALA A 36 -3.91 3.48 -1.42
N ASN A 37 -4.51 2.60 -0.60
CA ASN A 37 -4.85 1.26 -1.05
C ASN A 37 -6.15 1.32 -1.86
N GLY A 38 -6.07 0.92 -3.13
CA GLY A 38 -7.16 1.00 -4.11
C GLY A 38 -7.76 -0.34 -4.52
N GLU A 39 -7.41 -1.44 -3.84
CA GLU A 39 -7.82 -2.77 -4.27
C GLU A 39 -9.34 -3.01 -4.27
N ASN A 40 -10.09 -2.25 -3.44
CA ASN A 40 -11.55 -2.36 -3.32
C ASN A 40 -12.29 -1.20 -4.00
N ALA A 41 -11.59 -0.37 -4.77
CA ALA A 41 -12.12 0.87 -5.31
C ALA A 41 -13.21 0.68 -6.39
N ALA A 42 -13.18 -0.41 -7.17
CA ALA A 42 -14.17 -0.71 -8.19
C ALA A 42 -15.28 -1.61 -7.64
N ALA A 43 -16.34 -1.01 -7.10
CA ALA A 43 -17.51 -1.72 -6.55
C ALA A 43 -17.15 -2.77 -5.49
N GLY A 44 -16.11 -2.50 -4.69
CA GLY A 44 -15.66 -3.39 -3.62
C GLY A 44 -14.55 -4.37 -3.99
N ARG A 45 -14.22 -4.53 -5.30
CA ARG A 45 -13.16 -5.45 -5.74
C ARG A 45 -12.42 -4.92 -6.97
N GLY A 46 -11.09 -4.85 -6.88
CA GLY A 46 -10.24 -4.38 -7.97
C GLY A 46 -10.29 -2.87 -8.18
N ILE A 47 -9.64 -2.44 -9.24
CA ILE A 47 -9.54 -1.03 -9.67
C ILE A 47 -9.63 -0.95 -11.19
N THR A 48 -10.21 0.14 -11.73
CA THR A 48 -10.25 0.41 -13.17
C THR A 48 -9.28 1.51 -13.57
N GLY A 49 -8.91 1.57 -14.85
CA GLY A 49 -8.06 2.64 -15.37
C GLY A 49 -8.62 4.05 -15.15
N LYS A 50 -9.96 4.19 -15.18
CA LYS A 50 -10.65 5.44 -14.85
C LYS A 50 -10.45 5.83 -13.38
N ILE A 51 -10.59 4.88 -12.46
CA ILE A 51 -10.41 5.11 -11.02
C ILE A 51 -8.94 5.42 -10.72
N TYR A 52 -8.00 4.67 -11.30
CA TYR A 52 -6.56 4.96 -11.20
C TYR A 52 -6.25 6.42 -11.56
N LYS A 53 -6.70 6.87 -12.73
CA LYS A 53 -6.49 8.25 -13.18
C LYS A 53 -7.13 9.26 -12.23
N LYS A 54 -8.33 8.98 -11.73
CA LYS A 54 -9.03 9.85 -10.79
C LYS A 54 -8.28 10.00 -9.46
N PHE A 55 -7.76 8.92 -8.89
CA PHE A 55 -6.97 8.98 -7.65
C PHE A 55 -5.72 9.86 -7.81
N LEU A 56 -5.03 9.76 -8.95
CA LEU A 56 -3.89 10.64 -9.23
C LEU A 56 -4.30 12.11 -9.34
N GLN A 57 -5.45 12.40 -9.99
CA GLN A 57 -6.00 13.76 -10.08
C GLN A 57 -6.39 14.31 -8.71
N ASP A 58 -6.88 13.47 -7.80
CA ASP A 58 -7.24 13.84 -6.42
C ASP A 58 -6.01 14.05 -5.53
N GLY A 59 -4.81 13.78 -6.05
CA GLY A 59 -3.55 14.05 -5.37
C GLY A 59 -2.94 12.87 -4.64
N VAL A 60 -3.35 11.63 -4.97
CA VAL A 60 -2.65 10.40 -4.57
C VAL A 60 -1.38 10.25 -5.41
N ASP A 61 -0.26 9.97 -4.78
CA ASP A 61 1.04 9.82 -5.45
C ASP A 61 1.37 8.37 -5.79
N VAL A 62 0.92 7.41 -4.95
CA VAL A 62 1.07 5.96 -5.15
C VAL A 62 -0.20 5.25 -4.77
N ILE A 63 -0.59 4.26 -5.56
CA ILE A 63 -1.70 3.36 -5.26
C ILE A 63 -1.15 1.97 -5.00
N THR A 64 -1.47 1.41 -3.82
CA THR A 64 -1.20 0.01 -3.48
C THR A 64 -2.44 -0.83 -3.72
N LEU A 65 -2.26 -2.12 -3.87
CA LEU A 65 -3.32 -3.11 -4.07
C LEU A 65 -3.21 -4.24 -3.05
N GLY A 66 -3.94 -5.33 -3.25
CA GLY A 66 -3.95 -6.51 -2.40
C GLY A 66 -4.46 -7.75 -3.12
N ASN A 67 -5.17 -8.62 -2.42
CA ASN A 67 -5.68 -9.89 -2.98
C ASN A 67 -6.74 -9.71 -4.08
N HIS A 68 -7.43 -8.57 -4.12
CA HIS A 68 -8.39 -8.25 -5.17
C HIS A 68 -7.78 -7.60 -6.42
N THR A 69 -6.45 -7.58 -6.54
CA THR A 69 -5.74 -6.97 -7.68
C THR A 69 -6.31 -7.40 -9.03
N TRP A 70 -6.66 -8.68 -9.19
CA TRP A 70 -7.07 -9.28 -10.46
C TRP A 70 -8.58 -9.46 -10.63
N ASP A 71 -9.39 -9.06 -9.66
CA ASP A 71 -10.83 -9.31 -9.68
C ASP A 71 -11.57 -8.45 -10.73
N ASN A 72 -11.00 -7.30 -11.09
CA ASN A 72 -11.51 -6.48 -12.18
C ASN A 72 -10.61 -6.59 -13.40
N ARG A 73 -11.10 -7.18 -14.49
CA ARG A 73 -10.30 -7.46 -15.69
C ARG A 73 -9.80 -6.22 -16.42
N ASP A 74 -10.40 -5.04 -16.21
CA ASP A 74 -9.93 -3.77 -16.76
C ASP A 74 -8.45 -3.50 -16.42
N ILE A 75 -7.96 -4.03 -15.30
CA ILE A 75 -6.58 -3.85 -14.85
C ILE A 75 -5.55 -4.30 -15.90
N PHE A 76 -5.84 -5.36 -16.67
CA PHE A 76 -4.91 -5.89 -17.66
C PHE A 76 -4.66 -4.92 -18.83
N GLU A 77 -5.62 -4.00 -19.08
CA GLU A 77 -5.51 -3.01 -20.14
C GLU A 77 -4.56 -1.85 -19.80
N PHE A 78 -4.26 -1.64 -18.50
CA PHE A 78 -3.50 -0.45 -18.10
C PHE A 78 -2.38 -0.68 -17.09
N ILE A 79 -2.31 -1.84 -16.41
CA ILE A 79 -1.33 -2.06 -15.34
C ILE A 79 0.12 -1.92 -15.80
N GLY A 80 0.42 -2.27 -17.05
CA GLY A 80 1.76 -2.12 -17.64
C GLY A 80 2.24 -0.67 -17.73
N GLU A 81 1.29 0.27 -17.88
CA GLU A 81 1.57 1.71 -17.99
C GLU A 81 1.30 2.47 -16.68
N ALA A 82 0.76 1.80 -15.67
CA ALA A 82 0.38 2.40 -14.39
C ALA A 82 1.56 2.59 -13.45
N LYS A 83 2.52 3.44 -13.81
CA LYS A 83 3.80 3.65 -13.08
C LYS A 83 3.67 4.09 -11.63
N LYS A 84 2.48 4.53 -11.21
CA LYS A 84 2.18 4.97 -9.83
C LYS A 84 1.25 4.00 -9.10
N MET A 85 1.05 2.81 -9.64
CA MET A 85 0.28 1.75 -9.01
C MET A 85 1.15 0.50 -8.87
N ILE A 86 1.14 -0.07 -7.68
CA ILE A 86 1.87 -1.30 -7.35
C ILE A 86 0.92 -2.35 -6.79
N ARG A 87 1.19 -3.59 -7.15
CA ARG A 87 0.48 -4.76 -6.64
C ARG A 87 1.38 -5.52 -5.65
N PRO A 88 0.86 -6.47 -4.87
CA PRO A 88 1.72 -7.30 -4.03
C PRO A 88 2.90 -7.88 -4.79
N ALA A 89 4.11 -7.64 -4.26
CA ALA A 89 5.35 -7.98 -4.94
C ALA A 89 5.60 -9.48 -5.01
N ASN A 90 4.98 -10.23 -4.09
CA ASN A 90 5.11 -11.69 -3.99
C ASN A 90 4.09 -12.48 -4.82
N PHE A 91 3.43 -11.88 -5.81
CA PHE A 91 2.85 -12.65 -6.90
C PHE A 91 3.97 -13.31 -7.72
N PRO A 92 3.71 -14.49 -8.34
CA PRO A 92 4.71 -15.21 -9.12
C PRO A 92 5.45 -14.36 -10.15
N GLU A 93 6.68 -14.74 -10.46
CA GLU A 93 7.48 -14.06 -11.48
C GLU A 93 6.75 -14.04 -12.84
N GLY A 94 6.89 -12.94 -13.59
CA GLY A 94 6.17 -12.73 -14.85
C GLY A 94 4.76 -12.16 -14.69
N THR A 95 4.22 -12.05 -13.47
CA THR A 95 2.93 -11.40 -13.24
C THR A 95 3.00 -9.91 -13.63
N PRO A 96 2.00 -9.38 -14.40
CA PRO A 96 2.01 -7.98 -14.83
C PRO A 96 2.11 -6.96 -13.70
N GLY A 97 2.67 -5.78 -13.99
CA GLY A 97 2.86 -4.71 -13.01
C GLY A 97 4.07 -4.92 -12.10
N THR A 98 4.25 -4.03 -11.14
CA THR A 98 5.39 -4.04 -10.22
C THR A 98 4.93 -4.06 -8.77
N GLY A 99 5.79 -4.51 -7.85
CA GLY A 99 5.51 -4.52 -6.41
C GLY A 99 6.22 -3.42 -5.63
N MET A 100 7.04 -2.60 -6.31
CA MET A 100 7.79 -1.50 -5.70
C MET A 100 7.89 -0.34 -6.67
N VAL A 101 7.81 0.89 -6.12
CA VAL A 101 8.03 2.13 -6.85
C VAL A 101 8.87 3.10 -6.01
N PHE A 102 9.65 3.94 -6.69
CA PHE A 102 10.38 5.04 -6.06
C PHE A 102 9.67 6.36 -6.35
N VAL A 103 9.35 7.11 -5.29
CA VAL A 103 8.76 8.44 -5.36
C VAL A 103 9.81 9.49 -5.03
N LYS A 104 10.07 10.39 -5.94
CA LYS A 104 10.99 11.50 -5.70
C LYS A 104 10.33 12.56 -4.82
N VAL A 105 10.99 12.92 -3.73
CA VAL A 105 10.57 13.93 -2.78
C VAL A 105 11.72 14.93 -2.60
N ASN A 106 11.69 16.05 -3.32
CA ASN A 106 12.81 17.00 -3.38
C ASN A 106 14.11 16.31 -3.80
N ALA A 107 15.12 16.31 -2.91
CA ALA A 107 16.44 15.72 -3.15
C ALA A 107 16.55 14.24 -2.73
N ILE A 108 15.47 13.64 -2.20
CA ILE A 108 15.46 12.26 -1.69
C ILE A 108 14.40 11.43 -2.40
N GLU A 109 14.47 10.12 -2.24
CA GLU A 109 13.44 9.18 -2.75
C GLU A 109 12.80 8.44 -1.58
N LEU A 110 11.53 8.07 -1.73
CA LEU A 110 10.83 7.11 -0.91
C LEU A 110 10.59 5.84 -1.75
N ALA A 111 11.07 4.70 -1.30
CA ALA A 111 10.64 3.42 -1.85
C ALA A 111 9.31 3.02 -1.20
N VAL A 112 8.29 2.73 -2.01
CA VAL A 112 7.01 2.19 -1.55
C VAL A 112 6.92 0.76 -2.05
N ILE A 113 6.69 -0.18 -1.13
CA ILE A 113 6.57 -1.62 -1.40
C ILE A 113 5.18 -2.08 -0.99
N ASN A 114 4.53 -2.84 -1.84
CA ASN A 114 3.30 -3.54 -1.53
C ASN A 114 3.60 -5.04 -1.43
N MET A 115 3.13 -5.68 -0.37
CA MET A 115 3.37 -7.09 -0.08
C MET A 115 2.09 -7.74 0.45
N GLN A 116 1.86 -9.01 0.16
CA GLN A 116 0.70 -9.73 0.68
C GLN A 116 1.13 -10.87 1.60
N ALA A 117 0.39 -11.02 2.70
CA ALA A 117 0.46 -12.15 3.62
C ALA A 117 -0.08 -13.45 2.97
N ARG A 118 0.10 -14.58 3.64
CA ARG A 118 -0.32 -15.91 3.15
C ARG A 118 -1.39 -16.57 4.03
N SER A 119 -1.36 -16.30 5.34
CA SER A 119 -2.27 -16.95 6.30
C SER A 119 -3.71 -16.55 6.03
N PHE A 120 -4.56 -17.54 5.72
CA PHE A 120 -5.96 -17.39 5.30
C PHE A 120 -6.17 -16.57 4.01
N MET A 121 -5.15 -16.49 3.17
CA MET A 121 -5.19 -15.80 1.89
C MET A 121 -4.76 -16.74 0.76
N VAL A 122 -4.78 -16.25 -0.49
CA VAL A 122 -4.30 -17.00 -1.65
C VAL A 122 -2.83 -17.35 -1.46
N ASP A 123 -2.46 -18.58 -1.75
CA ASP A 123 -1.08 -19.06 -1.64
C ASP A 123 -0.24 -18.49 -2.80
N ILE A 124 0.67 -17.61 -2.45
CA ILE A 124 1.63 -16.95 -3.34
C ILE A 124 3.03 -17.05 -2.74
N ASP A 125 4.04 -16.47 -3.40
CA ASP A 125 5.43 -16.57 -2.96
C ASP A 125 5.63 -16.02 -1.53
N ASP A 126 6.67 -16.52 -0.86
CA ASP A 126 7.00 -16.17 0.52
C ASP A 126 7.28 -14.66 0.66
N PRO A 127 6.47 -13.92 1.45
CA PRO A 127 6.60 -12.48 1.59
C PRO A 127 7.90 -12.06 2.30
N PHE A 128 8.41 -12.88 3.22
CA PHE A 128 9.64 -12.55 3.96
C PHE A 128 10.87 -12.61 3.05
N ARG A 129 10.96 -13.67 2.26
CA ARG A 129 12.05 -13.82 1.27
C ARG A 129 11.99 -12.72 0.21
N LYS A 130 10.78 -12.41 -0.29
CA LYS A 130 10.60 -11.34 -1.28
C LYS A 130 10.94 -9.97 -0.68
N MET A 131 10.64 -9.72 0.59
CA MET A 131 11.04 -8.49 1.28
C MET A 131 12.55 -8.35 1.39
N ASP A 132 13.30 -9.42 1.65
CA ASP A 132 14.76 -9.35 1.68
C ASP A 132 15.35 -8.84 0.35
N GLU A 133 14.84 -9.39 -0.77
CA GLU A 133 15.25 -8.95 -2.11
C GLU A 133 14.95 -7.47 -2.34
N LEU A 134 13.72 -7.04 -2.04
CA LEU A 134 13.26 -5.67 -2.32
C LEU A 134 13.92 -4.64 -1.41
N VAL A 135 14.11 -4.96 -0.13
CA VAL A 135 14.85 -4.08 0.80
C VAL A 135 16.31 -3.93 0.35
N ALA A 136 16.95 -5.00 -0.10
CA ALA A 136 18.32 -4.93 -0.62
C ALA A 136 18.41 -4.04 -1.88
N ILE A 137 17.40 -4.08 -2.77
CA ILE A 137 17.32 -3.21 -3.94
C ILE A 137 17.05 -1.75 -3.51
N ALA A 138 16.06 -1.53 -2.65
CA ALA A 138 15.65 -0.19 -2.21
C ALA A 138 16.79 0.54 -1.50
N ARG A 139 17.52 -0.15 -0.62
CA ARG A 139 18.64 0.39 0.16
C ARG A 139 19.82 0.88 -0.68
N LYS A 140 19.97 0.40 -1.91
CA LYS A 140 20.98 0.93 -2.85
C LYS A 140 20.65 2.35 -3.32
N ARG A 141 19.40 2.81 -3.17
CA ARG A 141 18.93 4.11 -3.65
C ARG A 141 18.52 5.05 -2.51
N THR A 142 17.87 4.50 -1.47
CA THR A 142 17.30 5.31 -0.39
C THR A 142 17.25 4.54 0.93
N PRO A 143 17.46 5.20 2.08
CA PRO A 143 17.16 4.63 3.39
C PRO A 143 15.66 4.66 3.73
N PHE A 144 14.85 5.44 2.99
CA PHE A 144 13.43 5.63 3.27
C PHE A 144 12.58 4.60 2.52
N ILE A 145 12.03 3.64 3.25
CA ILE A 145 11.22 2.54 2.71
C ILE A 145 9.91 2.47 3.48
N PHE A 146 8.80 2.52 2.76
CA PHE A 146 7.44 2.35 3.28
C PHE A 146 6.86 1.04 2.75
N VAL A 147 6.24 0.25 3.63
CA VAL A 147 5.66 -1.05 3.28
C VAL A 147 4.17 -1.04 3.61
N ASP A 148 3.33 -1.32 2.61
CA ASP A 148 1.93 -1.75 2.78
C ASP A 148 1.91 -3.27 2.78
N PHE A 149 1.63 -3.87 3.95
CA PHE A 149 1.55 -5.31 4.14
C PHE A 149 0.10 -5.76 4.25
N HIS A 150 -0.43 -6.20 3.13
CA HIS A 150 -1.83 -6.59 2.97
C HIS A 150 -2.07 -8.01 3.47
N GLY A 151 -2.78 -8.19 4.57
CA GLY A 151 -2.94 -9.50 5.17
C GLY A 151 -4.07 -9.64 6.19
N GLU A 152 -4.60 -10.87 6.30
CA GLU A 152 -5.70 -11.19 7.19
C GLU A 152 -5.27 -11.23 8.66
N THR A 153 -4.17 -11.95 8.95
CA THR A 153 -3.82 -12.23 10.35
C THR A 153 -2.96 -11.16 10.98
N THR A 154 -3.33 -10.71 12.17
CA THR A 154 -2.53 -9.80 13.00
C THR A 154 -1.15 -10.40 13.31
N SER A 155 -1.07 -11.71 13.54
CA SER A 155 0.19 -12.40 13.86
C SER A 155 1.21 -12.28 12.72
N GLU A 156 0.80 -12.50 11.47
CA GLU A 156 1.70 -12.38 10.32
C GLU A 156 2.10 -10.92 10.05
N LYS A 157 1.17 -9.97 10.23
CA LYS A 157 1.46 -8.54 10.18
C LYS A 157 2.50 -8.12 11.22
N GLN A 158 2.34 -8.57 12.48
CA GLN A 158 3.32 -8.31 13.54
C GLN A 158 4.67 -8.97 13.24
N ALA A 159 4.66 -10.23 12.78
CA ALA A 159 5.90 -10.92 12.39
C ALA A 159 6.66 -10.13 11.32
N MET A 160 5.97 -9.63 10.30
CA MET A 160 6.59 -8.80 9.25
C MET A 160 7.13 -7.48 9.83
N GLY A 161 6.38 -6.82 10.71
CA GLY A 161 6.85 -5.60 11.39
C GLY A 161 8.16 -5.82 12.14
N TRP A 162 8.22 -6.86 13.00
CA TRP A 162 9.41 -7.23 13.74
C TRP A 162 10.57 -7.67 12.82
N TYR A 163 10.28 -8.43 11.78
CA TYR A 163 11.27 -8.86 10.80
C TYR A 163 11.96 -7.70 10.07
N LEU A 164 11.21 -6.63 9.85
CA LEU A 164 11.68 -5.43 9.15
C LEU A 164 12.16 -4.32 10.09
N ASP A 165 12.12 -4.52 11.41
CA ASP A 165 12.52 -3.50 12.38
C ASP A 165 13.98 -3.05 12.14
N GLY A 166 14.20 -1.74 12.03
CA GLY A 166 15.48 -1.14 11.67
C GLY A 166 15.89 -1.25 10.19
N ARG A 167 15.11 -2.01 9.39
CA ARG A 167 15.40 -2.24 7.97
C ARG A 167 14.58 -1.35 7.04
N VAL A 168 13.42 -0.89 7.49
CA VAL A 168 12.51 0.00 6.76
C VAL A 168 12.03 1.13 7.65
N SER A 169 11.47 2.20 7.07
CA SER A 169 10.97 3.35 7.84
C SER A 169 9.62 3.08 8.46
N ALA A 170 8.73 2.36 7.77
CA ALA A 170 7.40 2.04 8.26
C ALA A 170 6.84 0.76 7.62
N VAL A 171 6.06 0.02 8.43
CA VAL A 171 5.21 -1.09 7.99
C VAL A 171 3.80 -0.80 8.48
N VAL A 172 2.85 -0.72 7.57
CA VAL A 172 1.43 -0.60 7.89
C VAL A 172 0.66 -1.77 7.28
N GLY A 173 -0.30 -2.30 8.04
CA GLY A 173 -1.17 -3.37 7.56
C GLY A 173 -2.44 -2.83 6.92
N THR A 174 -2.99 -3.61 5.99
CA THR A 174 -4.29 -3.41 5.31
C THR A 174 -5.03 -4.74 5.23
N HIS A 175 -6.23 -4.77 4.67
CA HIS A 175 -7.07 -5.92 4.36
C HIS A 175 -8.29 -6.11 5.29
N THR A 176 -8.14 -6.04 6.61
CA THR A 176 -9.26 -6.44 7.50
C THR A 176 -10.37 -5.39 7.56
N HIS A 177 -10.14 -4.21 6.99
CA HIS A 177 -11.06 -3.07 6.99
C HIS A 177 -11.37 -2.49 8.38
N VAL A 178 -10.70 -2.98 9.43
CA VAL A 178 -10.88 -2.52 10.81
C VAL A 178 -9.57 -1.93 11.31
N GLN A 179 -9.54 -0.61 11.59
CA GLN A 179 -8.35 0.02 12.14
C GLN A 179 -8.01 -0.52 13.54
N THR A 180 -6.73 -0.75 13.76
CA THR A 180 -6.20 -1.13 15.06
C THR A 180 -5.64 0.09 15.80
N ASN A 181 -5.48 -0.02 17.11
CA ASN A 181 -4.94 1.04 17.97
C ASN A 181 -3.56 0.65 18.54
N ASP A 182 -2.73 0.00 17.75
CA ASP A 182 -1.44 -0.52 18.14
C ASP A 182 -0.26 0.20 17.47
N ALA A 183 -0.48 1.43 17.01
CA ALA A 183 0.55 2.27 16.42
C ALA A 183 1.72 2.48 17.37
N ARG A 184 2.94 2.15 16.92
CA ARG A 184 4.14 2.23 17.72
C ARG A 184 5.40 2.40 16.88
N ILE A 185 6.48 2.83 17.53
CA ILE A 185 7.83 2.73 16.98
C ILE A 185 8.46 1.47 17.57
N LEU A 186 8.92 0.59 16.73
CA LEU A 186 9.64 -0.63 17.14
C LEU A 186 11.05 -0.28 17.65
N PRO A 187 11.69 -1.17 18.42
CA PRO A 187 12.96 -0.86 19.10
C PRO A 187 14.10 -0.37 18.21
N GLN A 188 14.13 -0.79 16.94
CA GLN A 188 15.15 -0.38 15.96
C GLN A 188 14.71 0.82 15.11
N GLY A 189 13.55 1.43 15.43
CA GLY A 189 13.08 2.67 14.83
C GLY A 189 12.04 2.56 13.71
N THR A 190 11.62 1.37 13.32
CA THR A 190 10.54 1.20 12.32
C THR A 190 9.17 1.58 12.91
N ALA A 191 8.43 2.47 12.25
CA ALA A 191 7.05 2.74 12.60
C ALA A 191 6.15 1.57 12.16
N TYR A 192 5.23 1.17 13.04
CA TYR A 192 4.36 0.00 12.82
C TYR A 192 2.91 0.26 13.22
N LEU A 193 1.98 -0.27 12.41
CA LEU A 193 0.55 -0.35 12.71
C LEU A 193 -0.02 -1.61 12.06
N SER A 194 -0.77 -2.43 12.82
CA SER A 194 -1.31 -3.71 12.32
C SER A 194 -2.34 -3.56 11.22
N ASP A 195 -3.25 -2.60 11.32
CA ASP A 195 -4.21 -2.30 10.25
C ASP A 195 -4.65 -0.85 10.31
N VAL A 196 -4.66 -0.20 9.16
CA VAL A 196 -5.08 1.21 9.03
C VAL A 196 -6.59 1.37 8.84
N GLY A 197 -7.33 0.26 8.70
CA GLY A 197 -8.76 0.23 8.42
C GLY A 197 -9.08 0.56 6.97
N MET A 198 -10.36 0.84 6.70
CA MET A 198 -10.85 1.18 5.37
C MET A 198 -11.35 2.61 5.26
N THR A 199 -11.47 3.07 4.02
CA THR A 199 -12.14 4.31 3.62
C THR A 199 -13.42 3.94 2.89
N GLY A 200 -14.54 3.90 3.62
CA GLY A 200 -15.84 3.45 3.12
C GLY A 200 -16.84 3.26 4.25
N PRO A 201 -18.06 2.80 3.92
CA PRO A 201 -19.09 2.49 4.93
C PRO A 201 -18.77 1.18 5.66
N TYR A 202 -19.18 1.08 6.92
CA TYR A 202 -19.04 -0.14 7.73
C TYR A 202 -20.24 -1.09 7.61
N ASP A 203 -21.31 -0.68 6.94
CA ASP A 203 -22.59 -1.40 6.79
C ASP A 203 -23.14 -1.32 5.35
#